data_09d73709dde54f60e5ef9c090552d9a0
#
_entry.id   09d73709dde54f60e5ef9c090552d9a0
#
_cell.length_a   1.000
_cell.length_b   1.000
_cell.length_c   1.000
_cell.angle_alpha   90.00
_cell.angle_beta   90.00
_cell.angle_gamma   90.00
#
_symmetry.space_group_name_H-M   'P 1'
#
loop_
_entity.id
_entity.type
_entity.pdbx_description
1 polymer ?
#
loop_
_entity_poly.entity_id
_entity_poly.type
_entity_poly.pdbx_seq_one_letter_code
_entity_poly.pdbx_strand_id
1 'polypeptide(L)'
;MIAIIDYGAGNLQSVKKALDYIGAESKITMDKNEINAASHIILPGVGSFGDAMASIRKRNLEQTIKENANGKKPFLGICLGLQLLFSSSEESPGVEGLGIFDGEIVRIPDTNGLKVPHIGWNSVEINQNGGIFSGIDNESYFYFVHSYYLKNADDVVAGTTHYGVDVQCAVQKGLVCATQFHPEKSSEAGLKLLSNFVNMEG
;
A
#
# COMPACT_ATOMS: atom_id res chain seq x y z
N MET A 1 -3.28 -16.01 -10.90
CA MET A 1 -3.85 -14.69 -11.28
C MET A 1 -3.88 -13.76 -10.07
N ILE A 2 -3.47 -12.51 -10.22
CA ILE A 2 -3.48 -11.46 -9.18
C ILE A 2 -4.78 -10.65 -9.32
N ALA A 3 -5.53 -10.45 -8.24
CA ALA A 3 -6.68 -9.55 -8.23
C ALA A 3 -6.27 -8.14 -7.81
N ILE A 4 -6.53 -7.15 -8.66
CA ILE A 4 -6.43 -5.73 -8.35
C ILE A 4 -7.83 -5.26 -7.99
N ILE A 5 -8.04 -4.90 -6.71
CA ILE A 5 -9.38 -4.56 -6.22
C ILE A 5 -9.82 -3.22 -6.78
N ASP A 6 -10.97 -3.22 -7.48
CA ASP A 6 -11.67 -2.02 -7.95
C ASP A 6 -12.81 -1.66 -6.99
N TYR A 7 -12.57 -0.69 -6.14
CA TYR A 7 -13.64 -0.10 -5.32
C TYR A 7 -14.08 1.29 -5.82
N GLY A 8 -13.69 1.65 -7.06
CA GLY A 8 -14.04 2.91 -7.71
C GLY A 8 -13.05 4.05 -7.47
N ALA A 9 -11.86 3.75 -6.92
CA ALA A 9 -10.76 4.68 -6.77
C ALA A 9 -9.42 3.95 -6.99
N GLY A 10 -8.40 4.68 -7.39
CA GLY A 10 -7.06 4.13 -7.59
C GLY A 10 -6.56 4.28 -9.03
N ASN A 11 -5.24 4.26 -9.18
CA ASN A 11 -4.58 4.23 -10.49
C ASN A 11 -4.43 2.78 -10.97
N LEU A 12 -5.58 2.08 -11.10
CA LEU A 12 -5.67 0.64 -11.38
C LEU A 12 -4.92 0.25 -12.64
N GLN A 13 -5.01 1.07 -13.69
CA GLN A 13 -4.39 0.78 -14.98
C GLN A 13 -2.86 0.86 -14.92
N SER A 14 -2.29 1.76 -14.11
CA SER A 14 -0.83 1.84 -13.94
C SER A 14 -0.30 0.62 -13.19
N VAL A 15 -0.99 0.17 -12.16
CA VAL A 15 -0.65 -1.06 -11.44
C VAL A 15 -0.74 -2.26 -12.37
N LYS A 16 -1.84 -2.37 -13.15
CA LYS A 16 -2.00 -3.45 -14.13
C LYS A 16 -0.88 -3.46 -15.17
N LYS A 17 -0.56 -2.30 -15.75
CA LYS A 17 0.54 -2.18 -16.74
C LYS A 17 1.89 -2.59 -16.17
N ALA A 18 2.18 -2.23 -14.92
CA ALA A 18 3.44 -2.61 -14.26
C ALA A 18 3.51 -4.14 -14.06
N LEU A 19 2.39 -4.77 -13.66
CA LEU A 19 2.28 -6.23 -13.54
C LEU A 19 2.42 -6.91 -14.92
N ASP A 20 1.75 -6.41 -15.95
CA ASP A 20 1.86 -6.93 -17.32
C ASP A 20 3.31 -6.83 -17.82
N TYR A 21 4.02 -5.72 -17.49
CA TYR A 21 5.43 -5.53 -17.87
C TYR A 21 6.37 -6.58 -17.27
N ILE A 22 6.12 -6.99 -16.02
CA ILE A 22 6.89 -8.06 -15.37
C ILE A 22 6.35 -9.47 -15.67
N GLY A 23 5.38 -9.61 -16.59
CA GLY A 23 4.83 -10.90 -17.02
C GLY A 23 3.83 -11.53 -16.05
N ALA A 24 3.29 -10.78 -15.09
CA ALA A 24 2.35 -11.30 -14.10
C ALA A 24 0.90 -11.18 -14.57
N GLU A 25 0.18 -12.30 -14.59
CA GLU A 25 -1.24 -12.32 -14.93
C GLU A 25 -2.08 -11.64 -13.85
N SER A 26 -2.78 -10.56 -14.22
CA SER A 26 -3.59 -9.78 -13.29
C SER A 26 -4.93 -9.36 -13.87
N LYS A 27 -5.92 -9.16 -12.98
CA LYS A 27 -7.26 -8.72 -13.34
C LYS A 27 -7.74 -7.62 -12.39
N ILE A 28 -8.25 -6.53 -12.95
CA ILE A 28 -8.99 -5.51 -12.20
C ILE A 28 -10.40 -6.03 -11.98
N THR A 29 -10.84 -6.13 -10.72
CA THR A 29 -12.14 -6.72 -10.38
C THR A 29 -12.72 -6.18 -9.08
N MET A 30 -14.05 -6.15 -9.01
CA MET A 30 -14.84 -5.96 -7.78
C MET A 30 -15.63 -7.23 -7.40
N ASP A 31 -15.51 -8.28 -8.19
CA ASP A 31 -16.19 -9.56 -7.92
C ASP A 31 -15.51 -10.29 -6.75
N LYS A 32 -16.28 -10.54 -5.69
CA LYS A 32 -15.80 -11.18 -4.48
C LYS A 32 -15.29 -12.60 -4.72
N ASN A 33 -15.91 -13.35 -5.63
CA ASN A 33 -15.49 -14.71 -5.93
C ASN A 33 -14.13 -14.71 -6.64
N GLU A 34 -13.92 -13.76 -7.57
CA GLU A 34 -12.63 -13.60 -8.24
C GLU A 34 -11.53 -13.16 -7.26
N ILE A 35 -11.84 -12.22 -6.35
CA ILE A 35 -10.92 -11.78 -5.30
C ILE A 35 -10.55 -12.97 -4.40
N ASN A 36 -11.54 -13.75 -3.95
CA ASN A 36 -11.31 -14.90 -3.08
C ASN A 36 -10.54 -16.03 -3.78
N ALA A 37 -10.74 -16.23 -5.08
CA ALA A 37 -10.06 -17.24 -5.87
C ALA A 37 -8.64 -16.82 -6.32
N ALA A 38 -8.31 -15.54 -6.23
CA ALA A 38 -7.00 -15.02 -6.64
C ALA A 38 -5.88 -15.55 -5.74
N SER A 39 -4.70 -15.78 -6.32
CA SER A 39 -3.49 -16.17 -5.60
C SER A 39 -2.89 -15.01 -4.80
N HIS A 40 -3.00 -13.79 -5.32
CA HIS A 40 -2.46 -12.56 -4.75
C HIS A 40 -3.50 -11.45 -4.84
N ILE A 41 -3.48 -10.54 -3.89
CA ILE A 41 -4.41 -9.41 -3.84
C ILE A 41 -3.61 -8.10 -3.82
N ILE A 42 -4.03 -7.13 -4.63
CA ILE A 42 -3.53 -5.75 -4.54
C ILE A 42 -4.71 -4.83 -4.23
N LEU A 43 -4.55 -4.02 -3.19
CA LEU A 43 -5.46 -2.94 -2.82
C LEU A 43 -4.80 -1.59 -3.13
N PRO A 44 -4.95 -1.06 -4.33
CA PRO A 44 -4.45 0.28 -4.64
C PRO A 44 -5.42 1.33 -4.10
N GLY A 45 -4.94 2.55 -3.91
CA GLY A 45 -5.83 3.63 -3.50
C GLY A 45 -5.27 5.01 -3.82
N VAL A 46 -6.17 5.93 -4.16
CA VAL A 46 -5.92 7.38 -4.29
C VAL A 46 -7.14 8.13 -3.77
N GLY A 47 -6.96 9.41 -3.43
CA GLY A 47 -8.02 10.24 -2.86
C GLY A 47 -8.01 10.24 -1.33
N SER A 48 -9.15 10.46 -0.69
CA SER A 48 -9.26 10.56 0.76
C SER A 48 -9.60 9.22 1.43
N PHE A 49 -9.13 9.06 2.67
CA PHE A 49 -9.40 7.89 3.50
C PHE A 49 -10.91 7.61 3.66
N GLY A 50 -11.68 8.65 3.98
CA GLY A 50 -13.12 8.54 4.22
C GLY A 50 -13.90 8.14 2.97
N ASP A 51 -13.60 8.76 1.82
CA ASP A 51 -14.27 8.44 0.55
C ASP A 51 -13.95 7.01 0.10
N ALA A 52 -12.72 6.57 0.29
CA ALA A 52 -12.29 5.22 -0.02
C ALA A 52 -13.05 4.18 0.84
N MET A 53 -13.11 4.37 2.16
CA MET A 53 -13.86 3.49 3.06
C MET A 53 -15.35 3.48 2.76
N ALA A 54 -15.95 4.64 2.48
CA ALA A 54 -17.35 4.73 2.06
C ALA A 54 -17.61 3.95 0.76
N SER A 55 -16.71 4.05 -0.21
CA SER A 55 -16.79 3.35 -1.48
C SER A 55 -16.66 1.83 -1.33
N ILE A 56 -15.70 1.37 -0.52
CA ILE A 56 -15.52 -0.04 -0.16
C ILE A 56 -16.78 -0.60 0.51
N ARG A 57 -17.34 0.13 1.48
CA ARG A 57 -18.58 -0.26 2.19
C ARG A 57 -19.79 -0.30 1.28
N LYS A 58 -19.96 0.73 0.43
CA LYS A 58 -21.06 0.79 -0.55
C LYS A 58 -21.07 -0.40 -1.50
N ARG A 59 -19.91 -0.96 -1.82
CA ARG A 59 -19.73 -2.15 -2.68
C ARG A 59 -19.73 -3.46 -1.90
N ASN A 60 -19.91 -3.39 -0.58
CA ASN A 60 -19.84 -4.55 0.32
C ASN A 60 -18.50 -5.32 0.22
N LEU A 61 -17.37 -4.64 -0.05
CA LEU A 61 -16.06 -5.26 -0.21
C LEU A 61 -15.26 -5.34 1.11
N GLU A 62 -15.66 -4.62 2.16
CA GLU A 62 -14.89 -4.51 3.41
C GLU A 62 -14.56 -5.88 4.00
N GLN A 63 -15.57 -6.74 4.17
CA GLN A 63 -15.37 -8.08 4.74
C GLN A 63 -14.46 -8.95 3.85
N THR A 64 -14.67 -8.90 2.53
CA THR A 64 -13.84 -9.65 1.56
C THR A 64 -12.37 -9.20 1.62
N ILE A 65 -12.11 -7.90 1.74
CA ILE A 65 -10.75 -7.37 1.88
C ILE A 65 -10.12 -7.85 3.19
N LYS A 66 -10.82 -7.73 4.33
CA LYS A 66 -10.36 -8.20 5.64
C LYS A 66 -10.02 -9.70 5.63
N GLU A 67 -10.88 -10.52 5.05
CA GLU A 67 -10.67 -11.97 4.94
C GLU A 67 -9.44 -12.34 4.11
N ASN A 68 -9.14 -11.56 3.07
CA ASN A 68 -7.97 -11.77 2.22
C ASN A 68 -6.69 -11.14 2.76
N ALA A 69 -6.78 -10.12 3.64
CA ALA A 69 -5.65 -9.50 4.34
C ALA A 69 -5.29 -10.21 5.66
N ASN A 70 -5.61 -11.50 5.81
CA ASN A 70 -5.41 -12.26 7.04
C ASN A 70 -4.07 -13.03 7.12
N GLY A 71 -3.16 -12.78 6.17
CA GLY A 71 -1.83 -13.40 6.10
C GLY A 71 -1.77 -14.80 5.48
N LYS A 72 -2.87 -15.32 4.92
CA LYS A 72 -2.90 -16.64 4.27
C LYS A 72 -2.53 -16.60 2.79
N LYS A 73 -2.57 -15.44 2.16
CA LYS A 73 -2.12 -15.20 0.79
C LYS A 73 -1.44 -13.84 0.69
N PRO A 74 -0.55 -13.64 -0.29
CA PRO A 74 0.08 -12.35 -0.50
C PRO A 74 -0.93 -11.24 -0.76
N PHE A 75 -0.82 -10.17 0.05
CA PHE A 75 -1.66 -8.98 -0.01
C PHE A 75 -0.78 -7.74 -0.03
N LEU A 76 -1.00 -6.83 -0.99
CA LEU A 76 -0.25 -5.58 -1.13
C LEU A 76 -1.18 -4.37 -1.13
N GLY A 77 -1.06 -3.51 -0.10
CA GLY A 77 -1.65 -2.16 -0.09
C GLY A 77 -0.74 -1.15 -0.78
N ILE A 78 -1.25 -0.30 -1.67
CA ILE A 78 -0.46 0.75 -2.34
C ILE A 78 -1.03 2.13 -2.04
N CYS A 79 -0.19 3.03 -1.54
CA CYS A 79 -0.46 4.43 -1.19
C CYS A 79 -1.65 4.54 -0.21
N LEU A 80 -2.81 5.05 -0.62
CA LEU A 80 -3.98 5.04 0.25
C LEU A 80 -4.35 3.61 0.70
N GLY A 81 -4.07 2.59 -0.12
CA GLY A 81 -4.25 1.19 0.26
C GLY A 81 -3.44 0.77 1.49
N LEU A 82 -2.25 1.34 1.71
CA LEU A 82 -1.53 1.18 2.98
C LEU A 82 -2.34 1.78 4.12
N GLN A 83 -2.78 3.02 3.99
CA GLN A 83 -3.47 3.75 5.06
C GLN A 83 -4.77 3.04 5.47
N LEU A 84 -5.50 2.49 4.50
CA LEU A 84 -6.76 1.76 4.74
C LEU A 84 -6.59 0.50 5.61
N LEU A 85 -5.38 -0.08 5.69
CA LEU A 85 -5.11 -1.25 6.54
C LEU A 85 -5.12 -0.91 8.04
N PHE A 86 -5.04 0.37 8.41
CA PHE A 86 -5.06 0.84 9.79
C PHE A 86 -6.47 1.21 10.24
N SER A 87 -6.64 1.43 11.56
CA SER A 87 -7.98 1.59 12.16
C SER A 87 -8.59 2.97 11.93
N SER A 88 -7.77 4.01 11.76
CA SER A 88 -8.26 5.40 11.63
C SER A 88 -7.24 6.31 10.93
N SER A 89 -7.70 7.49 10.52
CA SER A 89 -6.86 8.52 9.94
C SER A 89 -7.31 9.91 10.38
N GLU A 90 -6.36 10.80 10.67
CA GLU A 90 -6.63 12.23 10.92
C GLU A 90 -7.30 12.93 9.73
N GLU A 91 -7.14 12.40 8.51
CA GLU A 91 -7.81 12.93 7.32
C GLU A 91 -9.34 12.84 7.41
N SER A 92 -9.86 11.84 8.11
CA SER A 92 -11.29 11.54 8.16
C SER A 92 -11.70 11.13 9.59
N PRO A 93 -11.76 12.10 10.53
CA PRO A 93 -12.10 11.81 11.92
C PRO A 93 -13.44 11.06 12.05
N GLY A 94 -13.45 9.99 12.84
CA GLY A 94 -14.64 9.16 13.07
C GLY A 94 -14.91 8.10 11.99
N VAL A 95 -14.11 8.05 10.92
CA VAL A 95 -14.19 6.97 9.94
C VAL A 95 -13.25 5.85 10.32
N GLU A 96 -13.81 4.65 10.53
CA GLU A 96 -13.03 3.44 10.79
C GLU A 96 -12.44 2.88 9.49
N GLY A 97 -11.16 2.48 9.53
CA GLY A 97 -10.48 1.75 8.48
C GLY A 97 -10.66 0.23 8.58
N LEU A 98 -9.78 -0.52 7.95
CA LEU A 98 -9.86 -1.99 7.94
C LEU A 98 -9.36 -2.64 9.24
N GLY A 99 -8.47 -1.98 10.00
CA GLY A 99 -7.98 -2.47 11.29
C GLY A 99 -7.19 -3.79 11.19
N ILE A 100 -6.38 -3.94 10.15
CA ILE A 100 -5.50 -5.10 9.94
C ILE A 100 -4.22 -4.98 10.77
N PHE A 101 -3.72 -3.74 10.90
CA PHE A 101 -2.53 -3.40 11.67
C PHE A 101 -2.84 -2.30 12.69
N ASP A 102 -2.07 -2.29 13.77
CA ASP A 102 -2.04 -1.21 14.75
C ASP A 102 -1.08 -0.10 14.27
N GLY A 103 -1.48 1.14 14.48
CA GLY A 103 -0.74 2.33 14.07
C GLY A 103 -1.65 3.52 13.81
N GLU A 104 -1.07 4.66 13.50
CA GLU A 104 -1.78 5.92 13.34
C GLU A 104 -1.48 6.53 11.96
N ILE A 105 -2.51 6.93 11.23
CA ILE A 105 -2.37 7.73 10.01
C ILE A 105 -2.58 9.20 10.39
N VAL A 106 -1.48 9.98 10.33
CA VAL A 106 -1.44 11.38 10.75
C VAL A 106 -1.02 12.30 9.61
N ARG A 107 -1.36 13.58 9.72
CA ARG A 107 -0.96 14.56 8.71
C ARG A 107 0.54 14.89 8.83
N ILE A 108 1.22 15.04 7.69
CA ILE A 108 2.60 15.57 7.65
C ILE A 108 2.57 16.98 8.26
N PRO A 109 3.42 17.28 9.25
CA PRO A 109 3.42 18.57 9.92
C PRO A 109 3.84 19.70 8.98
N ASP A 110 3.13 20.82 9.08
CA ASP A 110 3.42 22.03 8.29
C ASP A 110 4.50 22.86 9.01
N THR A 111 5.75 22.40 8.92
CA THR A 111 6.91 22.97 9.61
C THR A 111 8.02 23.36 8.63
N ASN A 112 8.73 24.46 8.95
CA ASN A 112 9.99 24.87 8.31
C ASN A 112 9.95 25.03 6.78
N GLY A 113 8.83 25.44 6.19
CA GLY A 113 8.70 25.60 4.74
C GLY A 113 8.62 24.30 3.95
N LEU A 114 8.38 23.19 4.64
CA LEU A 114 8.14 21.90 4.03
C LEU A 114 6.84 21.95 3.19
N LYS A 115 6.92 21.50 1.95
CA LYS A 115 5.72 21.45 1.10
C LYS A 115 4.90 20.21 1.42
N VAL A 116 3.61 20.40 1.72
CA VAL A 116 2.64 19.32 1.85
C VAL A 116 1.62 19.46 0.71
N PRO A 117 1.39 18.41 -0.09
CA PRO A 117 1.86 17.01 0.06
C PRO A 117 3.35 16.79 -0.25
N HIS A 118 3.92 15.71 0.31
CA HIS A 118 5.18 15.12 -0.12
C HIS A 118 4.98 14.58 -1.53
N ILE A 119 5.55 15.23 -2.54
CA ILE A 119 5.48 14.83 -3.94
C ILE A 119 6.90 14.73 -4.50
N GLY A 120 7.23 13.57 -5.03
CA GLY A 120 8.50 13.33 -5.73
C GLY A 120 9.20 12.05 -5.32
N TRP A 121 10.45 11.94 -5.73
CA TRP A 121 11.32 10.82 -5.42
C TRP A 121 11.99 11.03 -4.08
N ASN A 122 12.01 9.99 -3.25
CA ASN A 122 12.71 9.99 -1.97
C ASN A 122 13.32 8.61 -1.71
N SER A 123 14.43 8.57 -0.98
CA SER A 123 15.10 7.32 -0.63
C SER A 123 14.36 6.60 0.51
N VAL A 124 14.40 5.29 0.49
CA VAL A 124 13.82 4.44 1.53
C VAL A 124 14.92 3.67 2.26
N GLU A 125 15.01 3.89 3.56
CA GLU A 125 15.79 3.04 4.46
C GLU A 125 15.02 1.75 4.70
N ILE A 126 15.64 0.61 4.33
CA ILE A 126 15.02 -0.71 4.43
C ILE A 126 15.28 -1.27 5.83
N ASN A 127 14.20 -1.41 6.62
CA ASN A 127 14.27 -1.90 8.00
C ASN A 127 14.16 -3.43 8.10
N GLN A 128 13.55 -4.08 7.10
CA GLN A 128 13.43 -5.53 7.00
C GLN A 128 14.05 -6.00 5.68
N ASN A 129 15.21 -6.65 5.77
CA ASN A 129 15.83 -7.27 4.60
C ASN A 129 15.07 -8.54 4.20
N GLY A 130 14.61 -8.60 2.97
CA GLY A 130 13.81 -9.72 2.45
C GLY A 130 12.38 -9.34 2.12
N GLY A 131 11.50 -10.34 1.93
CA GLY A 131 10.12 -10.09 1.53
C GLY A 131 10.03 -9.22 0.29
N ILE A 132 9.20 -8.16 0.35
CA ILE A 132 9.03 -7.25 -0.80
C ILE A 132 10.30 -6.44 -1.15
N PHE A 133 11.25 -6.30 -0.22
CA PHE A 133 12.53 -5.60 -0.45
C PHE A 133 13.70 -6.53 -0.84
N SER A 134 13.45 -7.81 -1.06
CA SER A 134 14.52 -8.76 -1.43
C SER A 134 15.29 -8.31 -2.68
N GLY A 135 16.62 -8.15 -2.54
CA GLY A 135 17.51 -7.72 -3.63
C GLY A 135 17.26 -6.29 -4.13
N ILE A 136 16.71 -5.43 -3.28
CA ILE A 136 16.63 -3.98 -3.48
C ILE A 136 17.66 -3.33 -2.53
N ASP A 137 18.50 -2.45 -3.09
CA ASP A 137 19.53 -1.76 -2.32
C ASP A 137 18.91 -0.79 -1.30
N ASN A 138 19.52 -0.72 -0.11
CA ASN A 138 19.14 0.28 0.88
C ASN A 138 19.27 1.69 0.28
N GLU A 139 18.40 2.62 0.71
CA GLU A 139 18.32 3.98 0.19
C GLU A 139 17.93 4.08 -1.31
N SER A 140 17.35 3.01 -1.89
CA SER A 140 16.73 3.08 -3.20
C SER A 140 15.60 4.11 -3.24
N TYR A 141 15.46 4.79 -4.38
CA TYR A 141 14.47 5.86 -4.56
C TYR A 141 13.14 5.32 -5.04
N PHE A 142 12.06 5.83 -4.41
CA PHE A 142 10.67 5.55 -4.78
C PHE A 142 9.88 6.84 -4.96
N TYR A 143 8.77 6.77 -5.70
CA TYR A 143 7.90 7.92 -5.97
C TYR A 143 6.79 8.03 -4.93
N PHE A 144 6.72 9.19 -4.27
CA PHE A 144 5.73 9.54 -3.24
C PHE A 144 4.77 10.62 -3.73
N VAL A 145 3.52 10.56 -3.26
CA VAL A 145 2.51 11.62 -3.39
C VAL A 145 1.48 11.44 -2.27
N HIS A 146 1.72 12.07 -1.09
CA HIS A 146 0.83 11.92 0.06
C HIS A 146 0.93 13.12 1.02
N SER A 147 -0.16 13.41 1.74
CA SER A 147 -0.24 14.42 2.81
C SER A 147 -0.34 13.80 4.20
N TYR A 148 -0.73 12.53 4.27
CA TYR A 148 -0.84 11.76 5.51
C TYR A 148 0.12 10.58 5.46
N TYR A 149 0.61 10.16 6.61
CA TYR A 149 1.60 9.10 6.72
C TYR A 149 1.37 8.24 7.97
N LEU A 150 1.93 7.04 7.94
CA LEU A 150 1.89 6.10 9.04
C LEU A 150 2.98 6.40 10.07
N LYS A 151 2.60 6.34 11.35
CA LYS A 151 3.52 6.30 12.49
C LYS A 151 3.02 5.33 13.57
N ASN A 152 3.87 5.01 14.54
CA ASN A 152 3.57 4.12 15.67
C ASN A 152 3.14 2.69 15.25
N ALA A 153 3.77 2.16 14.18
CA ALA A 153 3.54 0.80 13.69
C ALA A 153 4.85 -0.03 13.70
N ASP A 154 5.71 0.18 14.69
CA ASP A 154 7.11 -0.31 14.73
C ASP A 154 7.23 -1.82 14.55
N ASP A 155 6.26 -2.60 15.02
CA ASP A 155 6.24 -4.07 14.93
C ASP A 155 6.13 -4.61 13.49
N VAL A 156 5.69 -3.77 12.53
CA VAL A 156 5.43 -4.17 11.15
C VAL A 156 6.19 -3.34 10.12
N VAL A 157 6.96 -2.33 10.55
CA VAL A 157 7.70 -1.43 9.64
C VAL A 157 8.75 -2.21 8.87
N ALA A 158 8.68 -2.11 7.55
CA ALA A 158 9.64 -2.71 6.61
C ALA A 158 10.51 -1.65 5.91
N GLY A 159 10.09 -0.38 5.88
CA GLY A 159 10.87 0.71 5.33
C GLY A 159 10.42 2.09 5.84
N THR A 160 11.39 2.98 5.99
CA THR A 160 11.20 4.37 6.43
C THR A 160 11.81 5.34 5.43
N THR A 161 11.29 6.56 5.39
CA THR A 161 11.87 7.68 4.63
C THR A 161 11.79 8.95 5.45
N HIS A 162 12.73 9.88 5.23
CA HIS A 162 12.72 11.16 5.93
C HIS A 162 12.10 12.26 5.05
N TYR A 163 11.07 12.94 5.57
CA TYR A 163 10.49 14.13 4.95
C TYR A 163 10.07 15.14 6.01
N GLY A 164 11.07 15.79 6.62
CA GLY A 164 10.89 16.67 7.79
C GLY A 164 10.48 15.93 9.08
N VAL A 165 9.94 14.75 8.92
CA VAL A 165 9.64 13.73 9.94
C VAL A 165 10.04 12.36 9.40
N ASP A 166 10.20 11.38 10.28
CA ASP A 166 10.40 10.00 9.87
C ASP A 166 9.05 9.36 9.52
N VAL A 167 8.91 8.98 8.26
CA VAL A 167 7.70 8.40 7.68
C VAL A 167 7.88 6.89 7.60
N GLN A 168 7.05 6.15 8.32
CA GLN A 168 6.95 4.69 8.16
C GLN A 168 6.26 4.39 6.82
N CYS A 169 7.06 4.24 5.75
CA CYS A 169 6.57 4.24 4.38
C CYS A 169 6.33 2.86 3.77
N ALA A 170 6.72 1.80 4.47
CA ALA A 170 6.40 0.43 4.09
C ALA A 170 6.22 -0.44 5.32
N VAL A 171 5.27 -1.37 5.25
CA VAL A 171 5.01 -2.36 6.30
C VAL A 171 4.97 -3.75 5.70
N GLN A 172 5.38 -4.76 6.51
CA GLN A 172 5.23 -6.16 6.16
C GLN A 172 5.10 -7.02 7.43
N LYS A 173 4.09 -7.88 7.43
CA LYS A 173 3.92 -8.96 8.43
C LYS A 173 3.49 -10.23 7.72
N GLY A 174 4.44 -11.16 7.59
CA GLY A 174 4.22 -12.36 6.79
C GLY A 174 3.93 -12.02 5.33
N LEU A 175 2.75 -12.43 4.84
CA LEU A 175 2.32 -12.22 3.45
C LEU A 175 1.55 -10.92 3.24
N VAL A 176 1.23 -10.17 4.30
CA VAL A 176 0.57 -8.86 4.18
C VAL A 176 1.61 -7.76 4.21
N CYS A 177 1.69 -7.02 3.13
CA CYS A 177 2.60 -5.89 2.96
C CYS A 177 1.88 -4.67 2.38
N ALA A 178 2.44 -3.50 2.62
CA ALA A 178 1.94 -2.29 2.00
C ALA A 178 3.01 -1.20 1.88
N THR A 179 2.85 -0.29 0.91
CA THR A 179 3.75 0.83 0.64
C THR A 179 3.00 2.14 0.55
N GLN A 180 3.55 3.22 1.13
CA GLN A 180 3.05 4.58 0.96
C GLN A 180 3.42 5.15 -0.41
N PHE A 181 4.58 4.76 -0.92
CA PHE A 181 5.01 5.09 -2.27
C PHE A 181 4.29 4.23 -3.32
N HIS A 182 4.40 4.63 -4.57
CA HIS A 182 3.82 3.96 -5.73
C HIS A 182 4.88 3.08 -6.42
N PRO A 183 4.95 1.77 -6.17
CA PRO A 183 5.94 0.92 -6.85
C PRO A 183 5.75 0.90 -8.37
N GLU A 184 4.50 1.01 -8.86
CA GLU A 184 4.18 1.07 -10.29
C GLU A 184 4.67 2.35 -10.98
N LYS A 185 5.19 3.33 -10.20
CA LYS A 185 5.78 4.58 -10.69
C LYS A 185 7.25 4.74 -10.29
N SER A 186 7.85 3.71 -9.71
CA SER A 186 9.17 3.79 -9.07
C SER A 186 10.27 3.08 -9.86
N SER A 187 10.19 3.10 -11.19
CA SER A 187 11.20 2.55 -12.11
C SER A 187 11.64 1.12 -11.73
N GLU A 188 12.93 0.81 -11.83
CA GLU A 188 13.47 -0.54 -11.61
C GLU A 188 13.26 -1.04 -10.17
N ALA A 189 13.47 -0.19 -9.17
CA ALA A 189 13.26 -0.55 -7.77
C ALA A 189 11.80 -0.91 -7.48
N GLY A 190 10.85 -0.15 -8.05
CA GLY A 190 9.43 -0.44 -7.93
C GLY A 190 9.00 -1.71 -8.66
N LEU A 191 9.51 -1.95 -9.87
CA LEU A 191 9.27 -3.18 -10.62
C LEU A 191 9.85 -4.40 -9.92
N LYS A 192 11.04 -4.26 -9.32
CA LYS A 192 11.66 -5.32 -8.51
C LYS A 192 10.82 -5.65 -7.28
N LEU A 193 10.28 -4.63 -6.58
CA LEU A 193 9.37 -4.81 -5.45
C LEU A 193 8.10 -5.56 -5.88
N LEU A 194 7.47 -5.16 -7.00
CA LEU A 194 6.30 -5.85 -7.53
C LEU A 194 6.63 -7.30 -7.94
N SER A 195 7.80 -7.53 -8.53
CA SER A 195 8.26 -8.89 -8.86
C SER A 195 8.45 -9.75 -7.60
N ASN A 196 9.04 -9.17 -6.54
CA ASN A 196 9.17 -9.86 -5.27
C ASN A 196 7.81 -10.24 -4.69
N PHE A 197 6.84 -9.30 -4.71
CA PHE A 197 5.46 -9.55 -4.26
C PHE A 197 4.80 -10.70 -5.05
N VAL A 198 4.94 -10.70 -6.38
CA VAL A 198 4.38 -11.75 -7.27
C VAL A 198 4.96 -13.13 -6.98
N ASN A 199 6.21 -13.18 -6.51
CA ASN A 199 6.91 -14.43 -6.18
C ASN A 199 6.77 -14.85 -4.71
N MET A 200 5.96 -14.13 -3.89
CA MET A 200 5.63 -14.60 -2.54
C MET A 200 4.72 -15.84 -2.64
N GLU A 201 5.03 -16.84 -1.85
CA GLU A 201 4.23 -18.07 -1.73
C GLU A 201 3.45 -18.07 -0.43
N GLY A 202 2.16 -18.45 -0.52
CA GLY A 202 1.23 -18.58 0.61
C GLY A 202 1.06 -20.03 1.06
#